data_05ecefabd0c43388e9a23efea99170ca
#
_entry.id   05ecefabd0c43388e9a23efea99170ca
#
_cell.length_a   1.000
_cell.length_b   1.000
_cell.length_c   1.000
_cell.angle_alpha   90.00
_cell.angle_beta   90.00
_cell.angle_gamma   90.00
#
_symmetry.space_group_name_H-M   'P 1'
#
loop_
_entity.id
_entity.type
_entity.pdbx_description
1 polymer ?
#
loop_
_entity_poly.entity_id
_entity_poly.type
_entity_poly.pdbx_seq_one_letter_code
_entity_poly.pdbx_strand_id
1 'polypeptide(L)'
;MKQKNYQNSTKNTLGKLPIWNLKDLYESPKAKKLNNDLNKLRISTKKFEKKYASKITKISSNQLLKAIIELEDIDIKIDKIMSYAHLLVAEDGNNEKNKIFYQQMQEQITNIASSIVFFSLEINEISEKNLKKIYADKKLKIYKNWIKNIRKFKPYQLDVKTEKLLQEKSITSRSAWIRLFDDTIASLKFPFKGKNLSSAEIFNFLSDKKESNRKKSAEVVSAVLKDNISLFTSITNNLAKDKSINDKWRGLPNPVSSRNLSNVVEDEVVEALSETIIDNYPKIAHRYYKIKSKWLKKKSLMYWDRNAPLPFQSQSIYSWKDARQIVTNAYSNFDKRAGNIVNKFFDNSWIHAPVKSGKSPGA
;
A
#
# COMPACT_ATOMS: atom_id res chain seq x y z
N MET A 1 -16.53 -15.76 -34.34
CA MET A 1 -17.05 -14.40 -34.61
C MET A 1 -17.84 -13.74 -33.43
N LYS A 2 -18.62 -14.48 -32.65
CA LYS A 2 -19.44 -13.89 -31.54
C LYS A 2 -18.67 -13.35 -30.31
N GLN A 3 -17.40 -13.70 -30.06
CA GLN A 3 -16.66 -13.24 -28.90
C GLN A 3 -15.89 -11.91 -29.11
N LYS A 4 -15.58 -11.53 -30.35
CA LYS A 4 -15.05 -10.18 -30.64
C LYS A 4 -16.05 -9.08 -30.31
N ASN A 5 -17.34 -9.38 -30.45
CA ASN A 5 -18.42 -8.43 -30.15
C ASN A 5 -18.64 -8.20 -28.67
N TYR A 6 -18.31 -9.14 -27.78
CA TYR A 6 -18.55 -8.97 -26.34
C TYR A 6 -17.55 -7.99 -25.69
N GLN A 7 -16.27 -8.03 -26.08
CA GLN A 7 -15.26 -7.08 -25.59
C GLN A 7 -15.43 -5.68 -26.19
N ASN A 8 -15.91 -5.59 -27.43
CA ASN A 8 -16.21 -4.30 -28.06
C ASN A 8 -17.54 -3.70 -27.55
N SER A 9 -18.54 -4.53 -27.25
CA SER A 9 -19.81 -4.06 -26.70
C SER A 9 -19.66 -3.54 -25.25
N THR A 10 -18.84 -4.18 -24.42
CA THR A 10 -18.57 -3.70 -23.04
C THR A 10 -17.73 -2.42 -23.03
N LYS A 11 -16.81 -2.22 -23.98
CA LYS A 11 -16.10 -0.94 -24.12
C LYS A 11 -17.04 0.23 -24.45
N ASN A 12 -18.05 0.01 -25.27
CA ASN A 12 -19.03 1.04 -25.61
C ASN A 12 -20.02 1.34 -24.47
N THR A 13 -20.33 0.34 -23.62
CA THR A 13 -21.29 0.52 -22.50
C THR A 13 -20.68 1.20 -21.29
N LEU A 14 -19.36 1.05 -21.06
CA LEU A 14 -18.68 1.70 -19.93
C LEU A 14 -18.38 3.18 -20.16
N GLY A 15 -18.43 3.66 -21.43
CA GLY A 15 -18.00 5.00 -21.79
C GLY A 15 -16.49 5.19 -21.76
N LYS A 16 -16.04 6.45 -21.84
CA LYS A 16 -14.61 6.79 -21.77
C LYS A 16 -14.11 6.65 -20.32
N LEU A 17 -13.24 5.69 -20.09
CA LEU A 17 -12.61 5.49 -18.79
C LEU A 17 -11.47 6.50 -18.58
N PRO A 18 -11.34 7.12 -17.39
CA PRO A 18 -10.31 8.09 -17.14
C PRO A 18 -8.94 7.45 -17.00
N ILE A 19 -7.94 8.18 -17.44
CA ILE A 19 -6.53 7.95 -17.17
C ILE A 19 -6.10 9.07 -16.23
N TRP A 20 -5.37 8.76 -15.18
CA TRP A 20 -4.94 9.78 -14.24
C TRP A 20 -3.96 10.78 -14.84
N ASN A 21 -3.96 11.98 -14.27
CA ASN A 21 -3.01 13.04 -14.61
C ASN A 21 -2.08 13.25 -13.41
N LEU A 22 -0.82 12.86 -13.55
CA LEU A 22 0.19 12.98 -12.50
C LEU A 22 0.94 14.33 -12.51
N LYS A 23 0.55 15.31 -13.35
CA LYS A 23 1.22 16.61 -13.47
C LYS A 23 1.14 17.47 -12.20
N ASP A 24 0.14 17.22 -11.33
CA ASP A 24 0.08 17.84 -10.01
C ASP A 24 1.31 17.49 -9.14
N LEU A 25 1.89 16.31 -9.37
CA LEU A 25 3.14 15.90 -8.76
C LEU A 25 4.30 16.40 -9.60
N TYR A 26 4.52 15.81 -10.79
CA TYR A 26 5.56 16.19 -11.74
C TYR A 26 5.13 15.93 -13.19
N GLU A 27 5.58 16.77 -14.11
CA GLU A 27 5.22 16.66 -15.53
C GLU A 27 5.83 15.42 -16.22
N SER A 28 7.05 15.05 -15.81
CA SER A 28 7.75 13.87 -16.33
C SER A 28 8.89 13.46 -15.39
N PRO A 29 9.43 12.22 -15.53
CA PRO A 29 10.64 11.78 -14.81
C PRO A 29 11.87 12.68 -15.03
N LYS A 30 11.91 13.45 -16.15
CA LYS A 30 13.00 14.36 -16.50
C LYS A 30 12.68 15.82 -16.17
N ALA A 31 11.58 16.10 -15.50
CA ALA A 31 11.16 17.47 -15.19
C ALA A 31 12.22 18.21 -14.36
N LYS A 32 12.55 19.44 -14.75
CA LYS A 32 13.47 20.33 -14.00
C LYS A 32 13.02 20.49 -12.54
N LYS A 33 11.71 20.57 -12.30
CA LYS A 33 11.12 20.70 -10.97
C LYS A 33 11.48 19.51 -10.08
N LEU A 34 11.42 18.27 -10.59
CA LEU A 34 11.77 17.07 -9.83
C LEU A 34 13.24 17.09 -9.42
N ASN A 35 14.15 17.40 -10.36
CA ASN A 35 15.58 17.49 -10.07
C ASN A 35 15.89 18.61 -9.06
N ASN A 36 15.21 19.75 -9.18
CA ASN A 36 15.35 20.85 -8.23
C ASN A 36 14.85 20.45 -6.84
N ASP A 37 13.71 19.74 -6.74
CA ASP A 37 13.16 19.28 -5.46
C ASP A 37 14.09 18.25 -4.82
N LEU A 38 14.67 17.32 -5.57
CA LEU A 38 15.70 16.39 -5.08
C LEU A 38 16.94 17.11 -4.53
N ASN A 39 17.45 18.10 -5.27
CA ASN A 39 18.62 18.86 -4.83
C ASN A 39 18.32 19.70 -3.57
N LYS A 40 17.15 20.34 -3.52
CA LYS A 40 16.69 21.07 -2.33
C LYS A 40 16.54 20.12 -1.14
N LEU A 41 15.99 18.92 -1.36
CA LEU A 41 15.82 17.92 -0.34
C LEU A 41 17.16 17.48 0.26
N ARG A 42 18.17 17.17 -0.57
CA ARG A 42 19.54 16.86 -0.12
C ARG A 42 20.16 17.97 0.72
N ILE A 43 19.97 19.22 0.31
CA ILE A 43 20.49 20.37 1.04
C ILE A 43 19.75 20.55 2.36
N SER A 44 18.41 20.45 2.35
CA SER A 44 17.60 20.66 3.57
C SER A 44 17.84 19.57 4.60
N THR A 45 17.96 18.29 4.21
CA THR A 45 18.25 17.19 5.14
C THR A 45 19.62 17.30 5.77
N LYS A 46 20.67 17.66 5.01
CA LYS A 46 22.00 17.92 5.57
C LYS A 46 22.01 19.10 6.54
N LYS A 47 21.30 20.19 6.22
CA LYS A 47 21.13 21.32 7.12
C LYS A 47 20.38 20.93 8.38
N PHE A 48 19.33 20.14 8.25
CA PHE A 48 18.53 19.64 9.35
C PHE A 48 19.37 18.77 10.28
N GLU A 49 20.11 17.80 9.76
CA GLU A 49 21.04 16.95 10.50
C GLU A 49 22.07 17.81 11.28
N LYS A 50 22.79 18.70 10.60
CA LYS A 50 23.78 19.60 11.23
C LYS A 50 23.17 20.47 12.34
N LYS A 51 21.94 20.91 12.17
CA LYS A 51 21.27 21.83 13.11
C LYS A 51 20.76 21.11 14.34
N TYR A 52 20.23 19.89 14.20
CA TYR A 52 19.45 19.23 15.25
C TYR A 52 20.05 17.93 15.80
N ALA A 53 20.90 17.21 15.06
CA ALA A 53 21.46 15.94 15.52
C ALA A 53 22.21 16.11 16.85
N SER A 54 21.97 15.20 17.79
CA SER A 54 22.48 15.17 19.16
C SER A 54 21.98 16.33 20.06
N LYS A 55 20.92 17.04 19.65
CA LYS A 55 20.41 18.21 20.39
C LYS A 55 18.94 18.10 20.80
N ILE A 56 18.15 17.23 20.16
CA ILE A 56 16.69 17.16 20.34
C ILE A 56 16.29 16.96 21.81
N THR A 57 17.07 16.21 22.59
CA THR A 57 16.80 15.97 24.00
C THR A 57 16.93 17.22 24.87
N LYS A 58 17.64 18.27 24.40
CA LYS A 58 18.02 19.47 25.17
C LYS A 58 17.38 20.76 24.64
N ILE A 59 16.73 20.75 23.46
CA ILE A 59 16.15 21.95 22.89
C ILE A 59 14.86 22.38 23.57
N SER A 60 14.54 23.66 23.47
CA SER A 60 13.29 24.22 23.99
C SER A 60 12.07 23.75 23.18
N SER A 61 10.87 23.89 23.78
CA SER A 61 9.61 23.58 23.08
C SER A 61 9.47 24.33 21.74
N ASN A 62 9.86 25.61 21.69
CA ASN A 62 9.79 26.39 20.46
C ASN A 62 10.79 25.91 19.39
N GLN A 63 12.00 25.48 19.80
CA GLN A 63 12.97 24.89 18.90
C GLN A 63 12.52 23.52 18.39
N LEU A 64 11.89 22.70 19.25
CA LEU A 64 11.32 21.41 18.85
C LEU A 64 10.17 21.61 17.85
N LEU A 65 9.28 22.57 18.06
CA LEU A 65 8.23 22.89 17.09
C LEU A 65 8.82 23.25 15.72
N LYS A 66 9.85 24.11 15.69
CA LYS A 66 10.53 24.44 14.42
C LYS A 66 11.15 23.21 13.76
N ALA A 67 11.76 22.32 14.54
CA ALA A 67 12.34 21.10 14.03
C ALA A 67 11.29 20.16 13.44
N ILE A 68 10.14 20.01 14.08
CA ILE A 68 9.01 19.21 13.57
C ILE A 68 8.50 19.79 12.25
N ILE A 69 8.27 21.08 12.15
CA ILE A 69 7.81 21.74 10.92
C ILE A 69 8.82 21.59 9.77
N GLU A 70 10.13 21.73 10.07
CA GLU A 70 11.18 21.50 9.08
C GLU A 70 11.22 20.03 8.61
N LEU A 71 10.95 19.07 9.52
CA LEU A 71 10.86 17.65 9.17
C LEU A 71 9.62 17.36 8.30
N GLU A 72 8.46 17.91 8.66
CA GLU A 72 7.24 17.80 7.84
C GLU A 72 7.46 18.27 6.41
N ASP A 73 8.17 19.38 6.23
CA ASP A 73 8.55 19.92 4.91
C ASP A 73 9.45 18.95 4.12
N ILE A 74 10.35 18.25 4.82
CA ILE A 74 11.21 17.22 4.23
C ILE A 74 10.36 16.01 3.81
N ASP A 75 9.53 15.50 4.71
CA ASP A 75 8.69 14.32 4.49
C ASP A 75 7.70 14.55 3.35
N ILE A 76 7.04 15.71 3.28
CA ILE A 76 6.15 16.07 2.15
C ILE A 76 6.87 15.98 0.81
N LYS A 77 8.14 16.39 0.72
CA LYS A 77 8.90 16.30 -0.53
C LYS A 77 9.32 14.88 -0.84
N ILE A 78 9.72 14.10 0.17
CA ILE A 78 10.02 12.67 0.03
C ILE A 78 8.79 11.96 -0.51
N ASP A 79 7.65 12.13 0.14
CA ASP A 79 6.40 11.48 -0.22
C ASP A 79 5.94 11.86 -1.63
N LYS A 80 6.08 13.13 -2.00
CA LYS A 80 5.72 13.60 -3.33
C LYS A 80 6.55 12.93 -4.43
N ILE A 81 7.86 12.81 -4.25
CA ILE A 81 8.76 12.17 -5.22
C ILE A 81 8.49 10.68 -5.31
N MET A 82 8.36 10.01 -4.15
CA MET A 82 8.14 8.57 -4.11
C MET A 82 6.76 8.18 -4.62
N SER A 83 5.71 8.96 -4.28
CA SER A 83 4.36 8.74 -4.80
C SER A 83 4.33 8.87 -6.33
N TYR A 84 4.97 9.89 -6.90
CA TYR A 84 5.07 10.04 -8.34
C TYR A 84 5.76 8.84 -9.00
N ALA A 85 6.90 8.43 -8.48
CA ALA A 85 7.64 7.30 -9.01
C ALA A 85 6.86 5.98 -8.90
N HIS A 86 6.19 5.76 -7.76
CA HIS A 86 5.34 4.59 -7.52
C HIS A 86 4.13 4.54 -8.46
N LEU A 87 3.42 5.65 -8.63
CA LEU A 87 2.23 5.72 -9.49
C LEU A 87 2.55 5.44 -10.96
N LEU A 88 3.74 5.82 -11.46
CA LEU A 88 4.18 5.46 -12.81
C LEU A 88 4.34 3.94 -12.99
N VAL A 89 4.89 3.25 -11.99
CA VAL A 89 5.03 1.79 -12.02
C VAL A 89 3.67 1.11 -11.80
N ALA A 90 2.85 1.64 -10.91
CA ALA A 90 1.50 1.10 -10.64
C ALA A 90 0.60 1.17 -11.88
N GLU A 91 0.77 2.21 -12.72
CA GLU A 91 0.08 2.32 -14.00
C GLU A 91 0.56 1.27 -15.01
N ASP A 92 1.86 1.03 -15.07
CA ASP A 92 2.46 0.09 -16.02
C ASP A 92 3.77 -0.51 -15.47
N GLY A 93 3.63 -1.61 -14.73
CA GLY A 93 4.75 -2.39 -14.21
C GLY A 93 5.55 -3.16 -15.29
N ASN A 94 5.11 -3.16 -16.55
CA ASN A 94 5.89 -3.72 -17.65
C ASN A 94 6.80 -2.67 -18.30
N ASN A 95 6.69 -1.40 -17.94
CA ASN A 95 7.50 -0.33 -18.48
C ASN A 95 8.85 -0.25 -17.76
N GLU A 96 9.90 -0.75 -18.41
CA GLU A 96 11.26 -0.78 -17.86
C GLU A 96 11.79 0.62 -17.48
N LYS A 97 11.45 1.67 -18.22
CA LYS A 97 11.89 3.04 -17.90
C LYS A 97 11.26 3.52 -16.57
N ASN A 98 10.00 3.16 -16.32
CA ASN A 98 9.34 3.51 -15.07
C ASN A 98 9.94 2.75 -13.88
N LYS A 99 10.26 1.46 -14.05
CA LYS A 99 10.93 0.65 -13.03
C LYS A 99 12.31 1.20 -12.67
N ILE A 100 13.13 1.49 -13.68
CA ILE A 100 14.47 2.09 -13.49
C ILE A 100 14.34 3.42 -12.74
N PHE A 101 13.41 4.27 -13.15
CA PHE A 101 13.17 5.55 -12.50
C PHE A 101 12.74 5.37 -11.04
N TYR A 102 11.80 4.47 -10.76
CA TYR A 102 11.35 4.17 -9.40
C TYR A 102 12.51 3.69 -8.52
N GLN A 103 13.32 2.75 -9.01
CA GLN A 103 14.48 2.26 -8.27
C GLN A 103 15.49 3.37 -7.99
N GLN A 104 15.81 4.20 -8.97
CA GLN A 104 16.71 5.34 -8.80
C GLN A 104 16.19 6.33 -7.75
N MET A 105 14.89 6.63 -7.75
CA MET A 105 14.29 7.50 -6.73
C MET A 105 14.33 6.83 -5.36
N GLN A 106 14.02 5.55 -5.26
CA GLN A 106 14.10 4.79 -4.02
C GLN A 106 15.50 4.82 -3.41
N GLU A 107 16.55 4.58 -4.21
CA GLU A 107 17.94 4.64 -3.74
C GLU A 107 18.32 6.03 -3.25
N GLN A 108 18.03 7.07 -4.04
CA GLN A 108 18.34 8.45 -3.68
C GLN A 108 17.60 8.91 -2.43
N ILE A 109 16.32 8.61 -2.32
CA ILE A 109 15.49 9.00 -1.18
C ILE A 109 15.89 8.23 0.07
N THR A 110 16.21 6.94 -0.02
CA THR A 110 16.68 6.16 1.12
C THR A 110 17.97 6.75 1.68
N ASN A 111 18.94 7.10 0.82
CA ASN A 111 20.18 7.75 1.24
C ASN A 111 19.95 9.15 1.86
N ILE A 112 18.96 9.89 1.39
CA ILE A 112 18.60 11.18 1.97
C ILE A 112 17.90 10.98 3.32
N ALA A 113 16.94 10.07 3.40
CA ALA A 113 16.15 9.80 4.59
C ALA A 113 16.99 9.20 5.73
N SER A 114 18.07 8.44 5.42
CA SER A 114 18.96 7.90 6.44
C SER A 114 19.61 8.98 7.30
N SER A 115 19.79 10.20 6.76
CA SER A 115 20.38 11.33 7.50
C SER A 115 19.44 11.95 8.54
N ILE A 116 18.14 11.69 8.48
CA ILE A 116 17.14 12.23 9.42
C ILE A 116 16.59 11.20 10.43
N VAL A 117 17.05 9.95 10.35
CA VAL A 117 16.64 8.85 11.23
C VAL A 117 16.87 9.19 12.72
N PHE A 118 17.92 9.95 13.03
CA PHE A 118 18.25 10.37 14.40
C PHE A 118 17.08 11.08 15.09
N PHE A 119 16.22 11.77 14.36
CA PHE A 119 15.21 12.65 14.95
C PHE A 119 14.18 11.89 15.79
N SER A 120 13.61 10.80 15.26
CA SER A 120 12.68 9.94 16.01
C SER A 120 13.38 9.24 17.19
N LEU A 121 14.62 8.82 16.99
CA LEU A 121 15.41 8.17 18.04
C LEU A 121 15.68 9.13 19.21
N GLU A 122 16.07 10.36 18.92
CA GLU A 122 16.32 11.37 19.95
C GLU A 122 15.03 11.87 20.63
N ILE A 123 13.89 11.92 19.93
CA ILE A 123 12.57 12.16 20.56
C ILE A 123 12.29 11.09 21.61
N ASN A 124 12.65 9.84 21.36
CA ASN A 124 12.50 8.75 22.31
C ASN A 124 13.35 8.94 23.57
N GLU A 125 14.49 9.62 23.46
CA GLU A 125 15.39 9.90 24.57
C GLU A 125 15.03 11.15 25.39
N ILE A 126 14.02 11.93 24.99
CA ILE A 126 13.56 13.07 25.77
C ILE A 126 13.08 12.61 27.15
N SER A 127 13.60 13.23 28.24
CA SER A 127 13.21 12.89 29.60
C SER A 127 11.74 13.21 29.89
N GLU A 128 11.11 12.45 30.79
CA GLU A 128 9.72 12.68 31.20
C GLU A 128 9.47 14.11 31.74
N LYS A 129 10.45 14.69 32.43
CA LYS A 129 10.41 16.09 32.90
C LYS A 129 10.28 17.07 31.74
N ASN A 130 11.05 16.85 30.65
CA ASN A 130 11.00 17.71 29.46
C ASN A 130 9.74 17.44 28.62
N LEU A 131 9.29 16.21 28.56
CA LEU A 131 8.02 15.87 27.88
C LEU A 131 6.82 16.54 28.52
N LYS A 132 6.75 16.62 29.87
CA LYS A 132 5.69 17.37 30.57
C LYS A 132 5.66 18.83 30.12
N LYS A 133 6.83 19.47 29.96
CA LYS A 133 6.93 20.86 29.46
C LYS A 133 6.47 20.96 28.00
N ILE A 134 6.90 20.03 27.14
CA ILE A 134 6.52 19.97 25.73
C ILE A 134 5.00 19.81 25.61
N TYR A 135 4.39 18.91 26.38
CA TYR A 135 2.95 18.65 26.34
C TYR A 135 2.10 19.78 26.91
N ALA A 136 2.67 20.63 27.77
CA ALA A 136 2.03 21.83 28.30
C ALA A 136 2.05 23.01 27.31
N ASP A 137 2.94 22.99 26.31
CA ASP A 137 3.03 24.04 25.29
C ASP A 137 1.84 23.96 24.34
N LYS A 138 1.08 25.06 24.25
CA LYS A 138 -0.15 25.14 23.40
C LYS A 138 0.14 24.85 21.93
N LYS A 139 1.31 25.26 21.40
CA LYS A 139 1.69 25.08 20.00
C LYS A 139 2.07 23.63 19.69
N LEU A 140 2.63 22.91 20.66
CA LEU A 140 3.01 21.49 20.53
C LEU A 140 1.87 20.52 20.86
N LYS A 141 0.74 21.02 21.36
CA LYS A 141 -0.41 20.18 21.75
C LYS A 141 -0.90 19.30 20.59
N ILE A 142 -0.89 19.81 19.35
CA ILE A 142 -1.31 19.05 18.15
C ILE A 142 -0.41 17.85 17.87
N TYR A 143 0.89 17.94 18.21
CA TYR A 143 1.89 16.89 18.01
C TYR A 143 1.98 15.87 19.16
N LYS A 144 1.22 16.08 20.24
CA LYS A 144 1.30 15.22 21.44
C LYS A 144 1.07 13.73 21.12
N ASN A 145 0.06 13.42 20.32
CA ASN A 145 -0.23 12.03 19.95
C ASN A 145 0.82 11.45 19.02
N TRP A 146 1.33 12.23 18.08
CA TRP A 146 2.42 11.83 17.20
C TRP A 146 3.70 11.51 18.00
N ILE A 147 4.11 12.38 18.93
CA ILE A 147 5.26 12.13 19.83
C ILE A 147 5.03 10.86 20.66
N LYS A 148 3.84 10.67 21.22
CA LYS A 148 3.50 9.44 21.97
C LYS A 148 3.63 8.19 21.13
N ASN A 149 3.19 8.23 19.87
CA ASN A 149 3.25 7.09 18.95
C ASN A 149 4.71 6.75 18.60
N ILE A 150 5.56 7.75 18.30
CA ILE A 150 6.99 7.52 18.11
C ILE A 150 7.59 6.83 19.35
N ARG A 151 7.27 7.31 20.56
CA ARG A 151 7.81 6.77 21.80
C ARG A 151 7.37 5.34 22.14
N LYS A 152 6.30 4.83 21.52
CA LYS A 152 5.96 3.39 21.63
C LYS A 152 7.08 2.49 21.08
N PHE A 153 7.89 3.00 20.14
CA PHE A 153 9.03 2.26 19.58
C PHE A 153 10.30 2.32 20.43
N LYS A 154 10.36 3.18 21.44
CA LYS A 154 11.55 3.36 22.29
C LYS A 154 12.16 2.05 22.83
N PRO A 155 11.38 1.07 23.33
CA PRO A 155 11.94 -0.19 23.83
C PRO A 155 12.61 -1.06 22.75
N TYR A 156 12.31 -0.80 21.49
CA TYR A 156 12.70 -1.61 20.33
C TYR A 156 13.63 -0.88 19.37
N GLN A 157 14.03 0.35 19.69
CA GLN A 157 14.97 1.09 18.86
C GLN A 157 16.40 0.60 19.04
N LEU A 158 17.17 0.67 17.96
CA LEU A 158 18.61 0.41 17.98
C LEU A 158 19.37 1.74 18.02
N ASP A 159 20.70 1.67 18.10
CA ASP A 159 21.52 2.87 18.02
C ASP A 159 21.45 3.51 16.61
N VAL A 160 21.78 4.79 16.52
CA VAL A 160 21.66 5.59 15.29
C VAL A 160 22.44 4.99 14.11
N LYS A 161 23.62 4.42 14.35
CA LYS A 161 24.43 3.84 13.28
C LYS A 161 23.78 2.59 12.71
N THR A 162 23.29 1.73 13.59
CA THR A 162 22.58 0.49 13.23
C THR A 162 21.28 0.81 12.49
N GLU A 163 20.48 1.78 12.96
CA GLU A 163 19.25 2.19 12.26
C GLU A 163 19.54 2.75 10.86
N LYS A 164 20.57 3.60 10.71
CA LYS A 164 21.01 4.07 9.38
C LYS A 164 21.41 2.91 8.48
N LEU A 165 22.24 1.99 8.97
CA LEU A 165 22.67 0.82 8.22
C LEU A 165 21.47 -0.02 7.76
N LEU A 166 20.53 -0.32 8.65
CA LEU A 166 19.34 -1.12 8.33
C LEU A 166 18.45 -0.40 7.30
N GLN A 167 18.30 0.91 7.40
CA GLN A 167 17.55 1.69 6.42
C GLN A 167 18.20 1.64 5.03
N GLU A 168 19.50 1.85 4.92
CA GLU A 168 20.22 1.77 3.65
C GLU A 168 20.21 0.34 3.09
N LYS A 169 20.39 -0.67 3.93
CA LYS A 169 20.31 -2.11 3.56
C LYS A 169 18.91 -2.52 3.09
N SER A 170 17.86 -1.80 3.46
CA SER A 170 16.48 -2.15 3.09
C SER A 170 16.27 -2.24 1.57
N ILE A 171 17.06 -1.50 0.77
CA ILE A 171 17.01 -1.51 -0.69
C ILE A 171 17.36 -2.90 -1.26
N THR A 172 18.39 -3.54 -0.68
CA THR A 172 18.93 -4.86 -1.12
C THR A 172 18.40 -6.03 -0.30
N SER A 173 17.68 -5.78 0.79
CA SER A 173 16.98 -6.79 1.59
C SER A 173 15.49 -6.84 1.25
N ARG A 174 14.62 -6.39 2.15
CA ARG A 174 13.16 -6.46 1.99
C ARG A 174 12.66 -5.90 0.65
N SER A 175 13.13 -4.72 0.25
CA SER A 175 12.62 -4.05 -0.96
C SER A 175 12.98 -4.81 -2.25
N ALA A 176 14.15 -5.46 -2.29
CA ALA A 176 14.56 -6.25 -3.45
C ALA A 176 13.66 -7.47 -3.65
N TRP A 177 13.33 -8.19 -2.56
CA TRP A 177 12.45 -9.36 -2.61
C TRP A 177 11.01 -8.99 -2.97
N ILE A 178 10.52 -7.85 -2.49
CA ILE A 178 9.19 -7.34 -2.86
C ILE A 178 9.16 -7.02 -4.36
N ARG A 179 10.17 -6.30 -4.88
CA ARG A 179 10.24 -6.02 -6.32
C ARG A 179 10.29 -7.29 -7.16
N LEU A 180 11.07 -8.28 -6.74
CA LEU A 180 11.14 -9.56 -7.45
C LEU A 180 9.77 -10.26 -7.48
N PHE A 181 9.02 -10.22 -6.39
CA PHE A 181 7.64 -10.73 -6.35
C PHE A 181 6.73 -9.97 -7.31
N ASP A 182 6.73 -8.64 -7.24
CA ASP A 182 5.86 -7.79 -8.05
C ASP A 182 6.16 -7.95 -9.56
N ASP A 183 7.44 -7.96 -9.94
CA ASP A 183 7.88 -8.18 -11.32
C ASP A 183 7.47 -9.56 -11.83
N THR A 184 7.62 -10.58 -10.99
CA THR A 184 7.22 -11.96 -11.33
C THR A 184 5.72 -12.01 -11.59
N ILE A 185 4.89 -11.55 -10.64
CA ILE A 185 3.41 -11.56 -10.78
C ILE A 185 2.96 -10.76 -12.01
N ALA A 186 3.57 -9.60 -12.27
CA ALA A 186 3.23 -8.76 -13.43
C ALA A 186 3.55 -9.46 -14.77
N SER A 187 4.60 -10.30 -14.80
CA SER A 187 5.04 -11.01 -16.00
C SER A 187 4.24 -12.29 -16.30
N LEU A 188 3.57 -12.89 -15.28
CA LEU A 188 2.86 -14.14 -15.42
C LEU A 188 1.78 -14.05 -16.51
N LYS A 189 1.66 -15.14 -17.29
CA LYS A 189 0.62 -15.34 -18.29
C LYS A 189 -0.18 -16.59 -17.95
N PHE A 190 -1.48 -16.47 -18.08
CA PHE A 190 -2.43 -17.51 -17.72
C PHE A 190 -3.12 -18.02 -18.98
N PRO A 191 -2.79 -19.22 -19.49
CA PRO A 191 -3.38 -19.77 -20.71
C PRO A 191 -4.84 -20.16 -20.45
N PHE A 192 -5.77 -19.43 -21.05
CA PHE A 192 -7.19 -19.65 -20.86
C PHE A 192 -7.97 -19.47 -22.15
N LYS A 193 -8.68 -20.52 -22.59
CA LYS A 193 -9.49 -20.52 -23.83
C LYS A 193 -8.73 -20.03 -25.06
N GLY A 194 -7.52 -20.52 -25.27
CA GLY A 194 -6.68 -20.18 -26.43
C GLY A 194 -6.05 -18.78 -26.39
N LYS A 195 -6.09 -18.09 -25.23
CA LYS A 195 -5.45 -16.79 -25.01
C LYS A 195 -4.54 -16.82 -23.79
N ASN A 196 -3.52 -15.99 -23.79
CA ASN A 196 -2.68 -15.72 -22.63
C ASN A 196 -3.22 -14.48 -21.91
N LEU A 197 -3.84 -14.68 -20.74
CA LEU A 197 -4.44 -13.63 -19.94
C LEU A 197 -3.42 -13.08 -18.91
N SER A 198 -3.60 -11.84 -18.51
CA SER A 198 -2.94 -11.26 -17.33
C SER A 198 -3.59 -11.78 -16.03
N SER A 199 -2.94 -11.55 -14.89
CA SER A 199 -3.48 -11.89 -13.58
C SER A 199 -4.86 -11.25 -13.33
N ALA A 200 -5.03 -9.96 -13.65
CA ALA A 200 -6.31 -9.27 -13.50
C ALA A 200 -7.43 -9.88 -14.35
N GLU A 201 -7.13 -10.28 -15.60
CA GLU A 201 -8.10 -10.88 -16.49
C GLU A 201 -8.52 -12.28 -16.02
N ILE A 202 -7.57 -13.14 -15.62
CA ILE A 202 -7.90 -14.50 -15.17
C ILE A 202 -8.67 -14.50 -13.85
N PHE A 203 -8.35 -13.59 -12.93
CA PHE A 203 -9.05 -13.49 -11.63
C PHE A 203 -10.51 -13.05 -11.80
N ASN A 204 -10.86 -12.29 -12.82
CA ASN A 204 -12.25 -11.98 -13.12
C ASN A 204 -13.09 -13.26 -13.41
N PHE A 205 -12.49 -14.29 -14.02
CA PHE A 205 -13.18 -15.54 -14.26
C PHE A 205 -13.44 -16.38 -13.01
N LEU A 206 -12.78 -16.09 -11.88
CA LEU A 206 -13.11 -16.71 -10.59
C LEU A 206 -14.48 -16.28 -10.05
N SER A 207 -15.03 -15.19 -10.59
CA SER A 207 -16.37 -14.68 -10.28
C SER A 207 -17.37 -14.86 -11.46
N ASP A 208 -17.04 -15.65 -12.47
CA ASP A 208 -17.92 -15.89 -13.62
C ASP A 208 -19.20 -16.64 -13.21
N LYS A 209 -20.32 -16.35 -13.87
CA LYS A 209 -21.59 -17.08 -13.65
C LYS A 209 -21.46 -18.58 -13.92
N LYS A 210 -20.74 -18.94 -15.00
CA LYS A 210 -20.55 -20.34 -15.41
C LYS A 210 -19.51 -21.00 -14.51
N GLU A 211 -19.93 -22.05 -13.80
CA GLU A 211 -19.04 -22.83 -12.94
C GLU A 211 -17.82 -23.37 -13.69
N SER A 212 -18.01 -23.85 -14.92
CA SER A 212 -16.90 -24.36 -15.75
C SER A 212 -15.79 -23.33 -15.97
N ASN A 213 -16.16 -22.04 -16.09
CA ASN A 213 -15.19 -20.96 -16.21
C ASN A 213 -14.46 -20.72 -14.87
N ARG A 214 -15.20 -20.69 -13.74
CA ARG A 214 -14.59 -20.54 -12.42
C ARG A 214 -13.62 -21.67 -12.10
N LYS A 215 -14.06 -22.94 -12.31
CA LYS A 215 -13.22 -24.11 -12.12
C LYS A 215 -11.96 -24.04 -12.96
N LYS A 216 -12.12 -23.84 -14.29
CA LYS A 216 -10.98 -23.81 -15.21
C LYS A 216 -10.02 -22.66 -14.90
N SER A 217 -10.52 -21.48 -14.55
CA SER A 217 -9.64 -20.36 -14.15
C SER A 217 -8.87 -20.66 -12.86
N ALA A 218 -9.52 -21.27 -11.87
CA ALA A 218 -8.88 -21.66 -10.64
C ALA A 218 -7.78 -22.72 -10.86
N GLU A 219 -8.03 -23.71 -11.71
CA GLU A 219 -7.03 -24.73 -12.12
C GLU A 219 -5.83 -24.08 -12.82
N VAL A 220 -6.07 -23.16 -13.76
CA VAL A 220 -5.01 -22.46 -14.50
C VAL A 220 -4.18 -21.59 -13.56
N VAL A 221 -4.83 -20.83 -12.66
CA VAL A 221 -4.12 -20.03 -11.65
C VAL A 221 -3.23 -20.93 -10.79
N SER A 222 -3.79 -22.04 -10.30
CA SER A 222 -3.05 -22.99 -9.46
C SER A 222 -1.84 -23.60 -10.20
N ALA A 223 -1.99 -23.98 -11.46
CA ALA A 223 -0.91 -24.53 -12.27
C ALA A 223 0.22 -23.52 -12.48
N VAL A 224 -0.09 -22.30 -12.95
CA VAL A 224 0.91 -21.25 -13.20
C VAL A 224 1.65 -20.84 -11.92
N LEU A 225 0.94 -20.75 -10.77
CA LEU A 225 1.61 -20.46 -9.49
C LEU A 225 2.47 -21.63 -9.03
N LYS A 226 2.04 -22.88 -9.25
CA LYS A 226 2.82 -24.09 -8.93
C LYS A 226 4.11 -24.16 -9.75
N ASP A 227 4.08 -23.79 -11.01
CA ASP A 227 5.27 -23.76 -11.87
C ASP A 227 6.34 -22.77 -11.37
N ASN A 228 5.91 -21.76 -10.61
CA ASN A 228 6.78 -20.74 -10.00
C ASN A 228 6.98 -20.94 -8.49
N ILE A 229 6.60 -22.08 -7.93
CA ILE A 229 6.55 -22.30 -6.47
C ILE A 229 7.94 -22.15 -5.82
N SER A 230 8.99 -22.60 -6.45
CA SER A 230 10.37 -22.50 -5.92
C SER A 230 10.80 -21.04 -5.73
N LEU A 231 10.46 -20.19 -6.71
CA LEU A 231 10.76 -18.75 -6.63
C LEU A 231 9.95 -18.09 -5.51
N PHE A 232 8.63 -18.33 -5.44
CA PHE A 232 7.78 -17.77 -4.39
C PHE A 232 8.18 -18.26 -2.99
N THR A 233 8.58 -19.53 -2.88
CA THR A 233 9.13 -20.08 -1.63
C THR A 233 10.40 -19.35 -1.21
N SER A 234 11.33 -19.13 -2.15
CA SER A 234 12.57 -18.40 -1.88
C SER A 234 12.29 -16.96 -1.43
N ILE A 235 11.40 -16.25 -2.11
CA ILE A 235 11.00 -14.89 -1.74
C ILE A 235 10.41 -14.87 -0.33
N THR A 236 9.44 -15.75 -0.05
CA THR A 236 8.75 -15.82 1.25
C THR A 236 9.72 -16.13 2.38
N ASN A 237 10.59 -17.12 2.19
CA ASN A 237 11.56 -17.54 3.21
C ASN A 237 12.59 -16.43 3.51
N ASN A 238 13.08 -15.73 2.48
CA ASN A 238 14.00 -14.62 2.68
C ASN A 238 13.35 -13.44 3.38
N LEU A 239 12.13 -13.06 3.01
CA LEU A 239 11.38 -12.01 3.70
C LEU A 239 11.09 -12.36 5.16
N ALA A 240 10.68 -13.61 5.43
CA ALA A 240 10.44 -14.09 6.77
C ALA A 240 11.73 -14.10 7.61
N LYS A 241 12.84 -14.51 7.01
CA LYS A 241 14.15 -14.54 7.69
C LYS A 241 14.69 -13.15 7.97
N ASP A 242 14.63 -12.24 6.99
CA ASP A 242 15.02 -10.82 7.17
C ASP A 242 14.23 -10.18 8.31
N LYS A 243 12.90 -10.40 8.32
CA LYS A 243 12.04 -9.93 9.42
C LYS A 243 12.43 -10.56 10.77
N SER A 244 12.63 -11.86 10.82
CA SER A 244 13.02 -12.57 12.05
C SER A 244 14.33 -12.04 12.64
N ILE A 245 15.32 -11.72 11.81
CA ILE A 245 16.58 -11.10 12.25
C ILE A 245 16.31 -9.71 12.83
N ASN A 246 15.56 -8.88 12.13
CA ASN A 246 15.19 -7.55 12.60
C ASN A 246 14.45 -7.60 13.94
N ASP A 247 13.43 -8.45 14.06
CA ASP A 247 12.65 -8.61 15.29
C ASP A 247 13.52 -9.06 16.46
N LYS A 248 14.43 -10.01 16.23
CA LYS A 248 15.40 -10.49 17.24
C LYS A 248 16.29 -9.35 17.74
N TRP A 249 16.90 -8.59 16.83
CA TRP A 249 17.79 -7.49 17.20
C TRP A 249 17.07 -6.38 17.97
N ARG A 250 15.80 -6.16 17.66
CA ARG A 250 14.95 -5.16 18.35
C ARG A 250 14.34 -5.67 19.64
N GLY A 251 14.42 -6.97 19.94
CA GLY A 251 13.76 -7.56 21.11
C GLY A 251 12.24 -7.56 21.03
N LEU A 252 11.68 -7.63 19.81
CA LEU A 252 10.23 -7.71 19.62
C LEU A 252 9.68 -9.05 20.11
N PRO A 253 8.58 -9.08 20.90
CA PRO A 253 8.11 -10.28 21.58
C PRO A 253 7.50 -11.32 20.62
N ASN A 254 6.88 -10.88 19.53
CA ASN A 254 6.25 -11.79 18.56
C ASN A 254 6.30 -11.23 17.12
N PRO A 255 6.06 -12.07 16.09
CA PRO A 255 6.19 -11.66 14.69
C PRO A 255 5.22 -10.55 14.25
N VAL A 256 4.12 -10.31 14.96
CA VAL A 256 3.14 -9.27 14.60
C VAL A 256 3.35 -7.96 15.35
N SER A 257 4.17 -7.94 16.42
CA SER A 257 4.37 -6.77 17.28
C SER A 257 4.80 -5.52 16.53
N SER A 258 5.75 -5.63 15.57
CA SER A 258 6.16 -4.48 14.77
C SER A 258 5.02 -3.89 13.95
N ARG A 259 4.11 -4.74 13.47
CA ARG A 259 2.94 -4.30 12.71
C ARG A 259 1.91 -3.64 13.62
N ASN A 260 1.65 -4.22 14.78
CA ASN A 260 0.72 -3.67 15.77
C ASN A 260 1.20 -2.31 16.27
N LEU A 261 2.49 -2.16 16.58
CA LEU A 261 3.10 -0.87 16.90
C LEU A 261 2.91 0.17 15.79
N SER A 262 3.16 -0.22 14.53
CA SER A 262 2.96 0.68 13.38
C SER A 262 1.49 1.07 13.17
N ASN A 263 0.56 0.18 13.49
CA ASN A 263 -0.87 0.43 13.43
C ASN A 263 -1.39 1.16 14.69
N VAL A 264 -0.52 1.41 15.66
CA VAL A 264 -0.87 2.05 16.96
C VAL A 264 -2.00 1.29 17.68
N VAL A 265 -1.94 -0.04 17.62
CA VAL A 265 -2.89 -0.95 18.30
C VAL A 265 -2.12 -1.87 19.25
N GLU A 266 -2.70 -2.15 20.39
CA GLU A 266 -2.14 -3.06 21.39
C GLU A 266 -2.31 -4.53 20.93
N ASP A 267 -1.37 -5.41 21.31
CA ASP A 267 -1.35 -6.82 20.92
C ASP A 267 -2.62 -7.53 21.39
N GLU A 268 -3.10 -7.25 22.61
CA GLU A 268 -4.29 -7.84 23.21
C GLU A 268 -5.58 -7.51 22.43
N VAL A 269 -5.64 -6.32 21.80
CA VAL A 269 -6.79 -5.95 20.96
C VAL A 269 -6.82 -6.80 19.68
N VAL A 270 -5.65 -7.08 19.10
CA VAL A 270 -5.54 -7.91 17.89
C VAL A 270 -5.84 -9.38 18.23
N GLU A 271 -5.39 -9.87 19.38
CA GLU A 271 -5.69 -11.20 19.86
C GLU A 271 -7.19 -11.38 20.10
N ALA A 272 -7.81 -10.48 20.87
CA ALA A 272 -9.24 -10.50 21.14
C ALA A 272 -10.08 -10.44 19.85
N LEU A 273 -9.67 -9.63 18.85
CA LEU A 273 -10.32 -9.59 17.54
C LEU A 273 -10.21 -10.95 16.83
N SER A 274 -9.02 -11.54 16.82
CA SER A 274 -8.75 -12.81 16.15
C SER A 274 -9.56 -13.95 16.78
N GLU A 275 -9.56 -14.05 18.09
CA GLU A 275 -10.35 -15.05 18.85
C GLU A 275 -11.86 -14.89 18.60
N THR A 276 -12.36 -13.65 18.70
CA THR A 276 -13.77 -13.36 18.44
C THR A 276 -14.19 -13.75 17.03
N ILE A 277 -13.34 -13.51 16.02
CA ILE A 277 -13.62 -13.90 14.63
C ILE A 277 -13.66 -15.43 14.50
N ILE A 278 -12.68 -16.14 15.08
CA ILE A 278 -12.60 -17.61 15.03
C ILE A 278 -13.83 -18.23 15.68
N ASP A 279 -14.21 -17.78 16.86
CA ASP A 279 -15.37 -18.26 17.61
C ASP A 279 -16.69 -18.04 16.86
N ASN A 280 -16.75 -17.03 16.02
CA ASN A 280 -17.93 -16.70 15.23
C ASN A 280 -17.94 -17.33 13.83
N TYR A 281 -16.88 -18.02 13.38
CA TYR A 281 -16.91 -18.72 12.10
C TYR A 281 -18.12 -19.64 11.90
N PRO A 282 -18.51 -20.50 12.89
CA PRO A 282 -19.67 -21.37 12.73
C PRO A 282 -20.98 -20.60 12.55
N LYS A 283 -21.14 -19.49 13.26
CA LYS A 283 -22.37 -18.69 13.28
C LYS A 283 -22.52 -17.79 12.03
N ILE A 284 -21.41 -17.34 11.46
CA ILE A 284 -21.40 -16.36 10.36
C ILE A 284 -20.91 -17.03 9.07
N ALA A 285 -19.62 -17.35 8.96
CA ALA A 285 -19.02 -17.80 7.70
C ALA A 285 -19.54 -19.18 7.28
N HIS A 286 -19.53 -20.16 8.19
CA HIS A 286 -20.02 -21.51 7.86
C HIS A 286 -21.52 -21.51 7.57
N ARG A 287 -22.31 -20.72 8.32
CA ARG A 287 -23.74 -20.54 8.07
C ARG A 287 -23.97 -19.92 6.68
N TYR A 288 -23.23 -18.87 6.34
CA TYR A 288 -23.33 -18.25 5.02
C TYR A 288 -23.03 -19.24 3.89
N TYR A 289 -21.96 -20.02 4.00
CA TYR A 289 -21.63 -21.00 2.96
C TYR A 289 -22.64 -22.13 2.84
N LYS A 290 -23.24 -22.56 3.96
CA LYS A 290 -24.39 -23.51 3.93
C LYS A 290 -25.60 -22.93 3.21
N ILE A 291 -25.90 -21.65 3.41
CA ILE A 291 -26.99 -20.96 2.70
C ILE A 291 -26.63 -20.79 1.22
N LYS A 292 -25.40 -20.35 0.93
CA LYS A 292 -24.91 -20.18 -0.44
C LYS A 292 -24.94 -21.49 -1.25
N SER A 293 -24.60 -22.63 -0.63
CA SER A 293 -24.68 -23.92 -1.32
C SER A 293 -26.12 -24.26 -1.73
N LYS A 294 -27.11 -23.98 -0.86
CA LYS A 294 -28.53 -24.15 -1.19
C LYS A 294 -28.96 -23.24 -2.35
N TRP A 295 -28.58 -21.96 -2.33
CA TRP A 295 -28.87 -21.01 -3.43
C TRP A 295 -28.27 -21.45 -4.76
N LEU A 296 -27.07 -22.02 -4.73
CA LEU A 296 -26.39 -22.55 -5.92
C LEU A 296 -26.85 -23.97 -6.28
N LYS A 297 -27.83 -24.56 -5.52
CA LYS A 297 -28.34 -25.93 -5.69
C LYS A 297 -27.23 -26.99 -5.65
N LYS A 298 -26.28 -26.84 -4.73
CA LYS A 298 -25.14 -27.75 -4.54
C LYS A 298 -25.21 -28.42 -3.18
N LYS A 299 -24.77 -29.69 -3.12
CA LYS A 299 -24.60 -30.42 -1.86
C LYS A 299 -23.48 -29.82 -1.02
N SER A 300 -22.38 -29.41 -1.65
CA SER A 300 -21.25 -28.72 -1.05
C SER A 300 -20.64 -27.74 -2.04
N LEU A 301 -20.04 -26.65 -1.55
CA LEU A 301 -19.30 -25.71 -2.38
C LEU A 301 -17.87 -26.21 -2.57
N MET A 302 -17.37 -26.03 -3.79
CA MET A 302 -15.96 -26.21 -4.10
C MET A 302 -15.22 -24.88 -3.93
N TYR A 303 -13.88 -24.90 -3.82
CA TYR A 303 -13.10 -23.67 -3.60
C TYR A 303 -13.30 -22.61 -4.69
N TRP A 304 -13.58 -23.02 -5.94
CA TRP A 304 -13.92 -22.12 -7.04
C TRP A 304 -15.34 -21.51 -6.94
N ASP A 305 -16.18 -21.98 -6.02
CA ASP A 305 -17.51 -21.40 -5.79
C ASP A 305 -17.49 -20.25 -4.78
N ARG A 306 -16.33 -20.01 -4.14
CA ARG A 306 -16.19 -18.95 -3.11
C ARG A 306 -16.71 -17.61 -3.62
N ASN A 307 -16.32 -17.20 -4.84
CA ASN A 307 -16.70 -15.94 -5.44
C ASN A 307 -17.84 -16.08 -6.48
N ALA A 308 -18.51 -17.24 -6.54
CA ALA A 308 -19.63 -17.42 -7.44
C ALA A 308 -20.74 -16.39 -7.16
N PRO A 309 -21.25 -15.67 -8.20
CA PRO A 309 -22.35 -14.74 -8.01
C PRO A 309 -23.62 -15.48 -7.58
N LEU A 310 -24.45 -14.80 -6.81
CA LEU A 310 -25.71 -15.37 -6.35
C LEU A 310 -26.74 -15.39 -7.49
N PRO A 311 -27.63 -16.42 -7.56
CA PRO A 311 -28.57 -16.58 -8.68
C PRO A 311 -29.53 -15.40 -8.87
N PHE A 312 -29.84 -14.69 -7.80
CA PHE A 312 -30.75 -13.55 -7.78
C PHE A 312 -30.04 -12.20 -7.91
N GLN A 313 -28.71 -12.21 -8.02
CA GLN A 313 -27.93 -10.98 -8.14
C GLN A 313 -28.05 -10.43 -9.58
N SER A 314 -28.58 -9.22 -9.73
CA SER A 314 -28.60 -8.53 -11.00
C SER A 314 -27.19 -8.22 -11.46
N GLN A 315 -26.92 -8.38 -12.74
CA GLN A 315 -25.66 -7.94 -13.36
C GLN A 315 -25.89 -6.63 -14.09
N SER A 316 -26.23 -5.60 -13.35
CA SER A 316 -26.31 -4.26 -13.92
C SER A 316 -24.92 -3.79 -14.30
N ILE A 317 -24.77 -3.34 -15.54
CA ILE A 317 -23.56 -2.69 -16.02
C ILE A 317 -23.78 -1.18 -15.85
N TYR A 318 -22.89 -0.56 -15.11
CA TYR A 318 -22.92 0.89 -14.92
C TYR A 318 -21.88 1.55 -15.82
N SER A 319 -22.27 2.63 -16.50
CA SER A 319 -21.31 3.47 -17.19
C SER A 319 -20.39 4.17 -16.18
N TRP A 320 -19.22 4.65 -16.63
CA TRP A 320 -18.36 5.46 -15.77
C TRP A 320 -19.07 6.70 -15.21
N LYS A 321 -19.94 7.32 -16.02
CA LYS A 321 -20.76 8.46 -15.59
C LYS A 321 -21.72 8.09 -14.46
N ASP A 322 -22.40 6.95 -14.58
CA ASP A 322 -23.32 6.47 -13.54
C ASP A 322 -22.57 6.11 -12.27
N ALA A 323 -21.43 5.42 -12.40
CA ALA A 323 -20.57 5.07 -11.27
C ALA A 323 -20.10 6.34 -10.52
N ARG A 324 -19.65 7.36 -11.25
CA ARG A 324 -19.32 8.67 -10.65
C ARG A 324 -20.49 9.25 -9.87
N GLN A 325 -21.69 9.28 -10.45
CA GLN A 325 -22.88 9.84 -9.80
C GLN A 325 -23.24 9.07 -8.53
N ILE A 326 -23.23 7.72 -8.59
CA ILE A 326 -23.56 6.86 -7.45
C ILE A 326 -22.56 7.12 -6.31
N VAL A 327 -21.26 7.10 -6.60
CA VAL A 327 -20.21 7.31 -5.59
C VAL A 327 -20.29 8.72 -4.99
N THR A 328 -20.40 9.75 -5.84
CA THR A 328 -20.52 11.14 -5.36
C THR A 328 -21.74 11.34 -4.48
N ASN A 329 -22.90 10.79 -4.85
CA ASN A 329 -24.11 10.88 -4.06
C ASN A 329 -23.96 10.16 -2.71
N ALA A 330 -23.40 8.94 -2.70
CA ALA A 330 -23.22 8.17 -1.49
C ALA A 330 -22.35 8.93 -0.46
N TYR A 331 -21.21 9.47 -0.90
CA TYR A 331 -20.36 10.28 -0.01
C TYR A 331 -20.96 11.61 0.40
N SER A 332 -21.68 12.29 -0.51
CA SER A 332 -22.33 13.56 -0.20
C SER A 332 -23.50 13.41 0.79
N ASN A 333 -24.23 12.28 0.71
CA ASN A 333 -25.30 11.97 1.65
C ASN A 333 -24.75 11.65 3.05
N PHE A 334 -23.53 11.09 3.14
CA PHE A 334 -22.88 10.86 4.41
C PHE A 334 -22.34 12.16 5.03
N ASP A 335 -21.53 12.92 4.28
CA ASP A 335 -21.00 14.24 4.67
C ASP A 335 -20.66 15.05 3.42
N LYS A 336 -21.12 16.30 3.35
CA LYS A 336 -20.86 17.21 2.21
C LYS A 336 -19.36 17.41 1.94
N ARG A 337 -18.52 17.44 2.98
CA ARG A 337 -17.06 17.59 2.84
C ARG A 337 -16.46 16.34 2.19
N ALA A 338 -16.93 15.15 2.57
CA ALA A 338 -16.52 13.89 1.93
C ALA A 338 -16.90 13.87 0.45
N GLY A 339 -18.12 14.27 0.11
CA GLY A 339 -18.56 14.42 -1.28
C GLY A 339 -17.69 15.39 -2.08
N ASN A 340 -17.31 16.54 -1.51
CA ASN A 340 -16.41 17.51 -2.14
C ASN A 340 -15.00 16.93 -2.39
N ILE A 341 -14.48 16.11 -1.47
CA ILE A 341 -13.19 15.44 -1.66
C ILE A 341 -13.29 14.43 -2.81
N VAL A 342 -14.34 13.61 -2.82
CA VAL A 342 -14.58 12.62 -3.89
C VAL A 342 -14.68 13.30 -5.27
N ASN A 343 -15.39 14.42 -5.36
CA ASN A 343 -15.47 15.18 -6.62
C ASN A 343 -14.10 15.62 -7.13
N LYS A 344 -13.16 16.03 -6.25
CA LYS A 344 -11.79 16.37 -6.65
C LYS A 344 -11.06 15.23 -7.35
N PHE A 345 -11.27 13.97 -6.91
CA PHE A 345 -10.68 12.81 -7.57
C PHE A 345 -11.16 12.66 -9.01
N PHE A 346 -12.45 12.90 -9.26
CA PHE A 346 -13.00 12.85 -10.61
C PHE A 346 -12.59 14.05 -11.47
N ASP A 347 -12.67 15.26 -10.92
CA ASP A 347 -12.46 16.51 -11.65
C ASP A 347 -10.98 16.71 -12.02
N ASN A 348 -10.07 16.35 -11.14
CA ASN A 348 -8.64 16.49 -11.35
C ASN A 348 -7.99 15.27 -12.05
N SER A 349 -8.80 14.31 -12.50
CA SER A 349 -8.29 13.09 -13.14
C SER A 349 -7.27 12.33 -12.26
N TRP A 350 -7.61 12.12 -10.99
CA TRP A 350 -6.76 11.35 -10.06
C TRP A 350 -7.09 9.84 -10.04
N ILE A 351 -7.96 9.40 -10.94
CA ILE A 351 -8.39 8.00 -11.05
C ILE A 351 -7.92 7.42 -12.38
N HIS A 352 -7.33 6.22 -12.32
CA HIS A 352 -6.95 5.42 -13.49
C HIS A 352 -7.83 4.18 -13.55
N ALA A 353 -8.84 4.16 -14.45
CA ALA A 353 -9.82 3.08 -14.52
C ALA A 353 -9.54 2.00 -15.59
N PRO A 354 -8.81 2.23 -16.71
CA PRO A 354 -8.63 1.21 -17.74
C PRO A 354 -7.95 -0.05 -17.19
N VAL A 355 -8.45 -1.22 -17.60
CA VAL A 355 -7.80 -2.51 -17.35
C VAL A 355 -6.74 -2.74 -18.42
N LYS A 356 -5.49 -2.92 -18.01
CA LYS A 356 -4.38 -3.24 -18.91
C LYS A 356 -3.38 -4.19 -18.24
N SER A 357 -2.58 -4.88 -19.06
CA SER A 357 -1.47 -5.72 -18.58
C SER A 357 -0.45 -4.85 -17.84
N GLY A 358 0.15 -5.39 -16.78
CA GLY A 358 1.17 -4.69 -16.00
C GLY A 358 0.65 -3.65 -15.01
N LYS A 359 -0.66 -3.36 -15.01
CA LYS A 359 -1.25 -2.44 -14.04
C LYS A 359 -1.38 -3.12 -12.69
N SER A 360 -0.95 -2.44 -11.62
CA SER A 360 -1.19 -2.89 -10.25
C SER A 360 -2.67 -2.91 -9.89
N PRO A 361 -3.15 -3.88 -9.08
CA PRO A 361 -4.55 -3.98 -8.68
C PRO A 361 -5.01 -2.84 -7.75
N GLY A 362 -4.07 -2.09 -7.19
CA GLY A 362 -4.29 -0.90 -6.36
C GLY A 362 -3.01 -0.10 -6.24
N ALA A 363 -3.13 1.21 -6.02
CA ALA A 363 -2.00 2.12 -5.83
C ALA A 363 -2.38 3.25 -4.87
#